data_6f3ba46fdb02403e1b3035156a7b9809
#
_entry.id   6f3ba46fdb02403e1b3035156a7b9809
#
_cell.length_a   1.000
_cell.length_b   1.000
_cell.length_c   1.000
_cell.angle_alpha   90.00
_cell.angle_beta   90.00
_cell.angle_gamma   90.00
#
_symmetry.space_group_name_H-M   'P 1'
#
loop_
_entity.id
_entity.type
_entity.pdbx_description
1 polymer ?
#
loop_
_entity_poly.entity_id
_entity_poly.type
_entity_poly.pdbx_seq_one_letter_code
_entity_poly.pdbx_strand_id
1 'polypeptide(L)'
;FRYLYKFSNLNIIKKIESSEMTRKTLASYKLALEKLTFVKDKAFVHLGEVENPDILVIIADFFTRLAESTWSIVSGTHKERLIVIFRNADLRGNAGKTVQRLFERWGASAGGHKNAARAEMPLAALPRDSKGAVDPGLFVLKNLRGLKF
;
A
#
# COMPACT_ATOMS: atom_id res chain seq x y z
N PHE A 1 -19.09 11.36 20.54
CA PHE A 1 -17.71 11.88 20.40
C PHE A 1 -17.30 12.74 21.60
N ARG A 2 -18.08 13.73 21.97
CA ARG A 2 -17.81 14.59 23.14
C ARG A 2 -17.71 13.78 24.46
N TYR A 3 -18.52 12.75 24.61
CA TYR A 3 -18.51 11.89 25.80
C TYR A 3 -17.23 11.06 25.89
N LEU A 4 -16.82 10.43 24.78
CA LEU A 4 -15.60 9.64 24.71
C LEU A 4 -14.33 10.51 24.84
N TYR A 5 -14.37 11.73 24.35
CA TYR A 5 -13.26 12.66 24.44
C TYR A 5 -12.88 13.06 25.86
N LYS A 6 -13.86 13.09 26.77
CA LYS A 6 -13.62 13.34 28.22
C LYS A 6 -12.70 12.32 28.87
N PHE A 7 -12.70 11.08 28.36
CA PHE A 7 -11.92 9.96 28.89
C PHE A 7 -10.63 9.70 28.11
N SER A 8 -10.39 10.44 27.04
CA SER A 8 -9.16 10.29 26.25
C SER A 8 -8.02 11.14 26.84
N ASN A 9 -6.84 10.54 26.91
CA ASN A 9 -5.65 11.28 27.32
C ASN A 9 -5.07 12.04 26.12
N LEU A 10 -5.30 13.34 26.07
CA LEU A 10 -4.83 14.22 24.98
C LEU A 10 -3.32 14.18 24.78
N ASN A 11 -2.55 13.99 25.85
CA ASN A 11 -1.09 13.88 25.75
C ASN A 11 -0.67 12.61 25.04
N ILE A 12 -1.36 11.48 25.28
CA ILE A 12 -1.12 10.23 24.58
C ILE A 12 -1.49 10.37 23.10
N ILE A 13 -2.64 10.95 22.80
CA ILE A 13 -3.09 11.18 21.41
C ILE A 13 -2.09 12.06 20.67
N LYS A 14 -1.68 13.19 21.23
CA LYS A 14 -0.66 14.07 20.65
C LYS A 14 0.69 13.35 20.44
N LYS A 15 1.09 12.52 21.39
CA LYS A 15 2.33 11.73 21.28
C LYS A 15 2.24 10.68 20.18
N ILE A 16 1.10 10.03 20.00
CA ILE A 16 0.85 9.07 18.91
C ILE A 16 0.90 9.80 17.56
N GLU A 17 0.18 10.91 17.42
CA GLU A 17 0.19 11.72 16.21
C GLU A 17 1.58 12.24 15.86
N SER A 18 2.33 12.74 16.83
CA SER A 18 3.70 13.25 16.62
C SER A 18 4.71 12.13 16.35
N SER A 19 4.50 10.90 16.87
CA SER A 19 5.41 9.77 16.62
C SER A 19 5.33 9.24 15.19
N GLU A 20 4.24 9.52 14.47
CA GLU A 20 4.09 9.14 13.06
C GLU A 20 5.00 9.94 12.13
N MET A 21 5.49 11.10 12.57
CA MET A 21 6.32 12.02 11.77
C MET A 21 7.78 12.03 12.23
N THR A 22 8.43 10.86 12.23
CA THR A 22 9.86 10.74 12.47
C THR A 22 10.67 11.10 11.21
N ARG A 23 11.99 11.29 11.35
CA ARG A 23 12.91 11.48 10.22
C ARG A 23 12.88 10.28 9.26
N LYS A 24 12.73 9.07 9.78
CA LYS A 24 12.58 7.85 8.96
C LYS A 24 11.30 7.88 8.15
N THR A 25 10.20 8.30 8.75
CA THR A 25 8.91 8.47 8.07
C THR A 25 9.01 9.51 6.97
N LEU A 26 9.62 10.68 7.24
CA LEU A 26 9.86 11.71 6.23
C LEU A 26 10.71 11.21 5.06
N ALA A 27 11.75 10.44 5.32
CA ALA A 27 12.57 9.82 4.28
C ALA A 27 11.75 8.86 3.41
N SER A 28 10.83 8.12 3.99
CA SER A 28 9.91 7.24 3.26
C SER A 28 8.92 8.02 2.41
N TYR A 29 8.40 9.15 2.88
CA TYR A 29 7.58 10.06 2.06
C TYR A 29 8.36 10.62 0.88
N LYS A 30 9.60 11.07 1.11
CA LYS A 30 10.47 11.55 0.04
C LYS A 30 10.66 10.49 -1.04
N LEU A 31 11.02 9.28 -0.65
CA LEU A 31 11.20 8.15 -1.55
C LEU A 31 9.92 7.82 -2.31
N ALA A 32 8.78 7.83 -1.64
CA ALA A 32 7.48 7.57 -2.24
C ALA A 32 7.12 8.62 -3.30
N LEU A 33 7.37 9.89 -3.02
CA LEU A 33 7.11 10.98 -3.96
C LEU A 33 8.03 10.89 -5.19
N GLU A 34 9.29 10.55 -5.01
CA GLU A 34 10.26 10.38 -6.10
C GLU A 34 9.89 9.20 -7.03
N LYS A 35 9.35 8.12 -6.46
CA LYS A 35 9.02 6.89 -7.20
C LYS A 35 7.55 6.80 -7.63
N LEU A 36 6.74 7.77 -7.28
CA LEU A 36 5.31 7.77 -7.61
C LEU A 36 5.09 7.67 -9.12
N THR A 37 4.28 6.72 -9.51
CA THR A 37 3.90 6.46 -10.91
C THR A 37 2.38 6.40 -10.99
N PHE A 38 1.82 6.90 -12.08
CA PHE A 38 0.40 6.80 -12.36
C PHE A 38 0.13 5.74 -13.43
N VAL A 39 -0.83 4.88 -13.15
CA VAL A 39 -1.41 3.93 -14.12
C VAL A 39 -2.86 4.34 -14.28
N LYS A 40 -3.15 5.16 -15.29
CA LYS A 40 -4.44 5.84 -15.46
C LYS A 40 -4.77 6.68 -14.22
N ASP A 41 -5.88 6.40 -13.55
CA ASP A 41 -6.34 7.05 -12.32
C ASP A 41 -5.78 6.42 -11.02
N LYS A 42 -4.76 5.58 -11.14
CA LYS A 42 -4.17 4.85 -10.01
C LYS A 42 -2.78 5.38 -9.68
N ALA A 43 -2.61 5.89 -8.48
CA ALA A 43 -1.30 6.23 -7.94
C ALA A 43 -0.61 4.95 -7.42
N PHE A 44 0.58 4.67 -7.90
CA PHE A 44 1.34 3.49 -7.52
C PHE A 44 2.77 3.85 -7.12
N VAL A 45 3.26 3.21 -6.06
CA VAL A 45 4.66 3.26 -5.67
C VAL A 45 5.10 1.94 -5.05
N HIS A 46 6.32 1.52 -5.37
CA HIS A 46 7.01 0.43 -4.69
C HIS A 46 8.19 1.00 -3.90
N LEU A 47 8.18 0.80 -2.58
CA LEU A 47 9.19 1.37 -1.68
C LEU A 47 10.44 0.49 -1.52
N GLY A 48 10.42 -0.73 -2.04
CA GLY A 48 11.48 -1.70 -1.76
C GLY A 48 11.36 -2.30 -0.37
N GLU A 49 12.47 -2.71 0.21
CA GLU A 49 12.47 -3.29 1.55
C GLU A 49 12.18 -2.23 2.62
N VAL A 50 11.29 -2.55 3.54
CA VAL A 50 10.90 -1.70 4.65
C VAL A 50 11.11 -2.41 5.99
N GLU A 51 11.52 -1.68 7.00
CA GLU A 51 11.70 -2.21 8.35
C GLU A 51 10.37 -2.51 9.03
N ASN A 52 9.35 -1.67 8.78
CA ASN A 52 8.01 -1.81 9.32
C ASN A 52 6.98 -1.66 8.21
N PRO A 53 6.14 -2.69 7.98
CA PRO A 53 5.10 -2.63 6.94
C PRO A 53 4.05 -1.53 7.14
N ASP A 54 3.90 -1.00 8.34
CA ASP A 54 2.93 0.07 8.64
C ASP A 54 3.20 1.33 7.82
N ILE A 55 4.44 1.56 7.42
CA ILE A 55 4.77 2.69 6.54
C ILE A 55 4.05 2.61 5.18
N LEU A 56 3.80 1.42 4.68
CA LEU A 56 3.06 1.23 3.42
C LEU A 56 1.62 1.70 3.56
N VAL A 57 1.00 1.44 4.70
CA VAL A 57 -0.37 1.88 5.03
C VAL A 57 -0.42 3.40 5.15
N ILE A 58 0.52 3.99 5.87
CA ILE A 58 0.61 5.44 6.08
C ILE A 58 0.72 6.17 4.74
N ILE A 59 1.59 5.71 3.86
CA ILE A 59 1.80 6.31 2.54
C ILE A 59 0.59 6.08 1.62
N ALA A 60 -0.04 4.90 1.69
CA ALA A 60 -1.26 4.65 0.94
C ALA A 60 -2.38 5.61 1.35
N ASP A 61 -2.55 5.85 2.64
CA ASP A 61 -3.53 6.82 3.15
C ASP A 61 -3.20 8.25 2.73
N PHE A 62 -1.93 8.62 2.72
CA PHE A 62 -1.48 9.92 2.24
C PHE A 62 -1.85 10.15 0.76
N PHE A 63 -1.63 9.16 -0.09
CA PHE A 63 -1.95 9.28 -1.51
C PHE A 63 -3.45 9.27 -1.83
N THR A 64 -4.32 8.91 -0.90
CA THR A 64 -5.76 9.07 -1.08
C THR A 64 -6.19 10.53 -1.23
N ARG A 65 -5.33 11.48 -0.86
CA ARG A 65 -5.57 12.92 -0.99
C ARG A 65 -5.26 13.47 -2.38
N LEU A 66 -4.69 12.67 -3.28
CA LEU A 66 -4.43 13.07 -4.65
C LEU A 66 -5.74 13.19 -5.43
N ALA A 67 -6.01 14.40 -5.95
CA ALA A 67 -7.24 14.67 -6.68
C ALA A 67 -7.33 13.90 -8.01
N GLU A 68 -6.18 13.59 -8.62
CA GLU A 68 -6.10 12.92 -9.91
C GLU A 68 -6.20 11.40 -9.81
N SER A 69 -6.23 10.82 -8.62
CA SER A 69 -6.30 9.38 -8.45
C SER A 69 -7.50 8.94 -7.62
N THR A 70 -8.16 7.87 -8.07
CA THR A 70 -9.21 7.20 -7.31
C THR A 70 -8.67 5.99 -6.54
N TRP A 71 -7.50 5.50 -6.92
CA TRP A 71 -6.83 4.39 -6.25
C TRP A 71 -5.43 4.78 -5.80
N SER A 72 -5.10 4.39 -4.59
CA SER A 72 -3.74 4.47 -4.05
C SER A 72 -3.23 3.06 -3.78
N ILE A 73 -2.09 2.73 -4.37
CA ILE A 73 -1.50 1.39 -4.28
C ILE A 73 -0.04 1.55 -3.88
N VAL A 74 0.31 1.00 -2.74
CA VAL A 74 1.67 1.07 -2.19
C VAL A 74 2.16 -0.32 -1.88
N SER A 75 3.33 -0.67 -2.38
CA SER A 75 3.95 -1.96 -2.12
C SER A 75 5.34 -1.82 -1.53
N GLY A 76 5.77 -2.86 -0.88
CA GLY A 76 7.10 -2.99 -0.33
C GLY A 76 7.38 -4.43 0.07
N THR A 77 8.62 -4.71 0.40
CA THR A 77 9.02 -6.03 0.88
C THR A 77 9.43 -5.97 2.36
N HIS A 78 9.09 -7.02 3.08
CA HIS A 78 9.43 -7.17 4.48
C HIS A 78 9.55 -8.66 4.81
N LYS A 79 10.67 -9.09 5.40
CA LYS A 79 10.91 -10.48 5.78
C LYS A 79 10.59 -11.50 4.67
N GLU A 80 11.20 -11.32 3.51
CA GLU A 80 11.01 -12.21 2.34
C GLU A 80 9.58 -12.28 1.80
N ARG A 81 8.75 -11.29 2.11
CA ARG A 81 7.37 -11.19 1.66
C ARG A 81 7.11 -9.88 0.93
N LEU A 82 6.37 -9.96 -0.16
CA LEU A 82 5.79 -8.79 -0.81
C LEU A 82 4.47 -8.43 -0.12
N ILE A 83 4.34 -7.16 0.22
CA ILE A 83 3.11 -6.61 0.82
C ILE A 83 2.60 -5.52 -0.11
N VAL A 84 1.32 -5.56 -0.44
CA VAL A 84 0.66 -4.56 -1.29
C VAL A 84 -0.56 -4.02 -0.58
N ILE A 85 -0.61 -2.71 -0.41
CA ILE A 85 -1.72 -2.01 0.24
C ILE A 85 -2.53 -1.28 -0.82
N PHE A 86 -3.83 -1.46 -0.78
CA PHE A 86 -4.78 -0.79 -1.66
C PHE A 86 -5.70 0.12 -0.87
N ARG A 87 -5.92 1.31 -1.40
CA ARG A 87 -6.97 2.24 -0.96
C ARG A 87 -7.79 2.63 -2.18
N ASN A 88 -9.09 2.68 -2.01
CA ASN A 88 -10.03 2.97 -3.09
C ASN A 88 -11.03 4.04 -2.66
N ALA A 89 -11.11 5.13 -3.41
CA ALA A 89 -12.11 6.18 -3.27
C ALA A 89 -13.24 6.08 -4.31
N ASP A 90 -13.13 5.19 -5.28
CA ASP A 90 -14.18 4.97 -6.28
C ASP A 90 -15.37 4.23 -5.65
N LEU A 91 -16.55 4.84 -5.72
CA LEU A 91 -17.79 4.26 -5.18
C LEU A 91 -18.19 2.94 -5.85
N ARG A 92 -17.79 2.73 -7.09
CA ARG A 92 -18.05 1.51 -7.87
C ARG A 92 -17.01 0.43 -7.68
N GLY A 93 -15.85 0.79 -7.16
CA GLY A 93 -14.75 -0.13 -6.94
C GLY A 93 -14.90 -0.97 -5.66
N ASN A 94 -14.17 -2.06 -5.59
CA ASN A 94 -14.06 -2.89 -4.39
C ASN A 94 -12.62 -3.38 -4.25
N ALA A 95 -11.91 -2.79 -3.30
CA ALA A 95 -10.49 -3.09 -3.09
C ALA A 95 -10.25 -4.55 -2.71
N GLY A 96 -11.06 -5.12 -1.82
CA GLY A 96 -10.92 -6.51 -1.37
C GLY A 96 -11.05 -7.50 -2.52
N LYS A 97 -12.08 -7.36 -3.34
CA LYS A 97 -12.28 -8.23 -4.52
C LYS A 97 -11.19 -8.03 -5.58
N THR A 98 -10.77 -6.80 -5.79
CA THR A 98 -9.70 -6.49 -6.75
C THR A 98 -8.39 -7.15 -6.36
N VAL A 99 -7.99 -7.03 -5.09
CA VAL A 99 -6.77 -7.63 -4.57
C VAL A 99 -6.79 -9.16 -4.67
N GLN A 100 -7.90 -9.79 -4.32
CA GLN A 100 -8.08 -11.24 -4.46
C GLN A 100 -7.89 -11.67 -5.92
N ARG A 101 -8.60 -11.03 -6.84
CA ARG A 101 -8.51 -11.34 -8.28
C ARG A 101 -7.10 -11.19 -8.84
N LEU A 102 -6.34 -10.18 -8.35
CA LEU A 102 -4.99 -9.91 -8.80
C LEU A 102 -3.97 -10.94 -8.34
N PHE A 103 -4.05 -11.34 -7.07
CA PHE A 103 -2.93 -11.99 -6.40
C PHE A 103 -3.23 -13.39 -5.88
N GLU A 104 -4.49 -13.84 -5.86
CA GLU A 104 -4.87 -15.16 -5.35
C GLU A 104 -4.10 -16.29 -6.04
N ARG A 105 -3.95 -16.22 -7.36
CA ARG A 105 -3.21 -17.22 -8.13
C ARG A 105 -1.72 -17.33 -7.77
N TRP A 106 -1.18 -16.35 -7.06
CA TRP A 106 0.20 -16.32 -6.62
C TRP A 106 0.38 -16.82 -5.18
N GLY A 107 -0.65 -17.45 -4.62
CA GLY A 107 -0.63 -17.93 -3.25
C GLY A 107 -0.68 -16.81 -2.21
N ALA A 108 -1.17 -15.65 -2.59
CA ALA A 108 -1.29 -14.51 -1.69
C ALA A 108 -2.39 -14.72 -0.67
N SER A 109 -2.12 -14.31 0.58
CA SER A 109 -3.16 -13.95 1.52
C SER A 109 -3.68 -12.56 1.11
N ALA A 110 -4.87 -12.49 0.55
CA ALA A 110 -5.41 -11.28 -0.05
C ALA A 110 -6.86 -11.07 0.38
N GLY A 111 -7.17 -9.86 0.82
CA GLY A 111 -8.52 -9.51 1.22
C GLY A 111 -8.63 -8.11 1.78
N GLY A 112 -9.83 -7.76 2.17
CA GLY A 112 -10.15 -6.45 2.73
C GLY A 112 -11.60 -6.08 2.50
N HIS A 113 -11.85 -4.79 2.56
CA HIS A 113 -13.15 -4.18 2.39
C HIS A 113 -13.22 -3.41 1.07
N LYS A 114 -14.33 -2.74 0.85
CA LYS A 114 -14.56 -1.96 -0.37
C LYS A 114 -13.50 -0.87 -0.59
N ASN A 115 -13.10 -0.18 0.47
CA ASN A 115 -12.22 0.99 0.40
C ASN A 115 -10.76 0.71 0.77
N ALA A 116 -10.47 -0.44 1.36
CA ALA A 116 -9.15 -0.79 1.85
C ALA A 116 -8.90 -2.30 1.76
N ALA A 117 -7.76 -2.68 1.24
CA ALA A 117 -7.36 -4.07 1.14
C ALA A 117 -5.84 -4.25 1.23
N ARG A 118 -5.44 -5.47 1.49
CA ARG A 118 -4.04 -5.88 1.59
C ARG A 118 -3.84 -7.24 0.92
N ALA A 119 -2.73 -7.37 0.21
CA ALA A 119 -2.20 -8.66 -0.23
C ALA A 119 -0.82 -8.87 0.36
N GLU A 120 -0.51 -10.11 0.69
CA GLU A 120 0.79 -10.50 1.19
C GLU A 120 1.17 -11.87 0.63
N MET A 121 2.36 -11.97 0.05
CA MET A 121 2.81 -13.20 -0.61
C MET A 121 4.32 -13.40 -0.45
N PRO A 122 4.80 -14.66 -0.42
CA PRO A 122 6.24 -14.92 -0.39
C PRO A 122 6.91 -14.41 -1.66
N LEU A 123 8.10 -13.82 -1.55
CA LEU A 123 8.90 -13.45 -2.72
C LEU A 123 9.25 -14.66 -3.59
N ALA A 124 9.38 -15.82 -2.98
CA ALA A 124 9.64 -17.08 -3.69
C ALA A 124 8.51 -17.50 -4.66
N ALA A 125 7.28 -16.99 -4.45
CA ALA A 125 6.15 -17.27 -5.34
C ALA A 125 6.11 -16.37 -6.58
N LEU A 126 6.92 -15.29 -6.61
CA LEU A 126 6.92 -14.35 -7.71
C LEU A 126 7.70 -14.89 -8.91
N PRO A 127 7.30 -14.51 -10.15
CA PRO A 127 8.02 -14.88 -11.34
C PRO A 127 9.43 -14.28 -11.34
N ARG A 128 10.39 -15.04 -11.88
CA ARG A 128 11.77 -14.60 -12.04
C ARG A 128 12.00 -14.16 -13.48
N ASP A 129 12.90 -13.22 -13.66
CA ASP A 129 13.36 -12.83 -14.98
C ASP A 129 14.32 -13.87 -15.60
N SER A 130 14.80 -13.61 -16.81
CA SER A 130 15.73 -14.48 -17.52
C SER A 130 17.08 -14.69 -16.79
N LYS A 131 17.40 -13.82 -15.84
CA LYS A 131 18.61 -13.88 -15.01
C LYS A 131 18.35 -14.49 -13.62
N GLY A 132 17.11 -14.94 -13.37
CA GLY A 132 16.71 -15.53 -12.09
C GLY A 132 16.41 -14.51 -10.99
N ALA A 133 16.37 -13.22 -11.32
CA ALA A 133 16.06 -12.15 -10.37
C ALA A 133 14.54 -11.92 -10.25
N VAL A 134 14.13 -11.46 -9.07
CA VAL A 134 12.75 -11.06 -8.78
C VAL A 134 12.70 -9.53 -8.68
N ASP A 135 11.78 -8.91 -9.41
CA ASP A 135 11.46 -7.49 -9.29
C ASP A 135 10.01 -7.34 -8.79
N PRO A 136 9.82 -7.20 -7.47
CA PRO A 136 8.48 -7.11 -6.88
C PRO A 136 7.71 -5.88 -7.34
N GLY A 137 8.38 -4.74 -7.51
CA GLY A 137 7.74 -3.51 -7.97
C GLY A 137 7.20 -3.64 -9.39
N LEU A 138 8.01 -4.19 -10.30
CA LEU A 138 7.59 -4.45 -11.67
C LEU A 138 6.47 -5.50 -11.73
N PHE A 139 6.51 -6.52 -10.89
CA PHE A 139 5.46 -7.52 -10.77
C PHE A 139 4.10 -6.87 -10.44
N VAL A 140 4.06 -6.02 -9.42
CA VAL A 140 2.82 -5.31 -9.06
C VAL A 140 2.35 -4.42 -10.21
N LEU A 141 3.26 -3.64 -10.79
CA LEU A 141 2.95 -2.72 -11.88
C LEU A 141 2.36 -3.44 -13.11
N LYS A 142 2.91 -4.59 -13.49
CA LYS A 142 2.38 -5.41 -14.60
C LYS A 142 0.98 -5.92 -14.30
N ASN A 143 0.73 -6.36 -13.08
CA ASN A 143 -0.61 -6.80 -12.66
C ASN A 143 -1.62 -5.65 -12.71
N LEU A 144 -1.23 -4.45 -12.28
CA LEU A 144 -2.09 -3.26 -12.35
C LEU A 144 -2.41 -2.85 -13.79
N ARG A 145 -1.44 -2.93 -14.69
CA ARG A 145 -1.63 -2.59 -16.12
C ARG A 145 -2.53 -3.58 -16.85
N GLY A 146 -2.50 -4.84 -16.46
CA GLY A 146 -3.30 -5.91 -17.07
C GLY A 146 -4.76 -5.92 -16.64
N LEU A 147 -5.15 -5.13 -15.66
CA LEU A 147 -6.52 -5.09 -15.16
C LEU A 147 -7.39 -4.05 -15.85
N LYS A 148 -8.61 -4.50 -16.19
CA LYS A 148 -9.74 -3.59 -16.36
C LYS A 148 -10.39 -3.39 -14.99
N PHE A 149 -10.23 -2.21 -14.47
CA PHE A 149 -10.89 -1.79 -13.24
C PHE A 149 -12.32 -1.35 -13.52
#